data_056c8ad364677c2f012459e11cec74f3
#
_entry.id   056c8ad364677c2f012459e11cec74f3
#
_cell.length_a   1.000
_cell.length_b   1.000
_cell.length_c   1.000
_cell.angle_alpha   90.00
_cell.angle_beta   90.00
_cell.angle_gamma   90.00
#
_symmetry.space_group_name_H-M   'P 1'
#
loop_
_entity.id
_entity.type
_entity.pdbx_description
1 polymer ?
#
loop_
_entity_poly.entity_id
_entity_poly.type
_entity_poly.pdbx_seq_one_letter_code
_entity_poly.pdbx_strand_id
1 'polypeptide(L)'
;MKKILAIAGILALSITPTASFADHLEPNESEIRPGGNLAHTNLSGANLSNTNLSNANLNRADLNRADMNHADLSNANLSRADLKGADLSEANLNKAFLRGINATNLNGCPSSLPSGWVCENSSLIQR
;
A
#
# COMPACT_ATOMS: atom_id res chain seq x y z
N MET A 1 -2.99 -9.19 17.08
CA MET A 1 -3.03 -8.34 15.87
C MET A 1 -1.75 -8.53 15.11
N LYS A 2 -1.86 -8.91 13.86
CA LYS A 2 -0.71 -9.25 13.04
C LYS A 2 -0.13 -7.99 12.43
N LYS A 3 1.16 -7.74 12.62
CA LYS A 3 1.86 -6.62 12.01
C LYS A 3 2.88 -7.14 11.01
N ILE A 4 2.92 -6.49 9.88
CA ILE A 4 3.90 -6.76 8.85
C ILE A 4 4.97 -5.69 8.96
N LEU A 5 6.21 -6.11 9.17
CA LEU A 5 7.36 -5.20 9.23
C LEU A 5 8.19 -5.42 7.98
N ALA A 6 8.31 -4.38 7.16
CA ALA A 6 9.23 -4.37 6.04
C ALA A 6 10.42 -3.50 6.40
N ILE A 7 11.63 -4.04 6.28
CA ILE A 7 12.87 -3.31 6.50
C ILE A 7 13.68 -3.43 5.22
N ALA A 8 13.92 -2.31 4.53
CA ALA A 8 14.73 -2.26 3.31
C ALA A 8 14.29 -3.31 2.26
N GLY A 9 12.98 -3.48 2.08
CA GLY A 9 12.43 -4.46 1.14
C GLY A 9 12.35 -5.89 1.67
N ILE A 10 12.74 -6.10 2.91
CA ILE A 10 12.59 -7.38 3.61
C ILE A 10 11.37 -7.30 4.52
N LEU A 11 10.49 -8.26 4.41
CA LEU A 11 9.27 -8.34 5.19
C LEU A 11 9.44 -9.33 6.34
N ALA A 12 9.18 -8.86 7.55
CA ALA A 12 9.04 -9.74 8.69
C ALA A 12 7.56 -9.82 9.07
N LEU A 13 6.99 -11.01 9.00
CA LEU A 13 5.62 -11.27 9.42
C LEU A 13 5.60 -11.72 10.87
N SER A 14 4.98 -10.95 11.73
CA SER A 14 4.65 -11.41 13.07
C SER A 14 3.28 -12.09 13.00
N ILE A 15 3.28 -13.34 12.58
CA ILE A 15 2.04 -14.10 12.44
C ILE A 15 1.98 -15.20 13.47
N THR A 16 0.94 -15.18 14.29
CA THR A 16 0.50 -16.41 14.94
C THR A 16 -0.30 -17.19 13.91
N PRO A 17 0.04 -18.45 13.64
CA PRO A 17 -0.72 -19.24 12.71
C PRO A 17 -2.08 -19.56 13.31
N THR A 18 -3.02 -18.67 13.12
CA THR A 18 -4.41 -18.99 13.36
C THR A 18 -4.99 -19.37 12.02
N ALA A 19 -5.59 -20.53 11.95
CA ALA A 19 -6.36 -20.94 10.80
C ALA A 19 -7.61 -20.04 10.69
N SER A 20 -7.40 -18.77 10.46
CA SER A 20 -8.47 -17.83 10.21
C SER A 20 -8.73 -17.83 8.72
N PHE A 21 -9.86 -18.36 8.32
CA PHE A 21 -10.38 -18.21 6.97
C PHE A 21 -11.10 -16.88 6.85
N ALA A 22 -10.53 -15.82 7.41
CA ALA A 22 -11.07 -14.49 7.24
C ALA A 22 -11.05 -14.14 5.74
N ASP A 23 -11.96 -13.29 5.34
CA ASP A 23 -12.07 -12.76 3.97
C ASP A 23 -10.81 -12.03 3.50
N HIS A 24 -9.80 -11.95 4.35
CA HIS A 24 -8.52 -11.30 4.09
C HIS A 24 -7.43 -12.35 4.05
N LEU A 25 -6.81 -12.45 2.90
CA LEU A 25 -5.60 -13.24 2.76
C LEU A 25 -4.48 -12.57 3.54
N GLU A 26 -3.78 -13.35 4.34
CA GLU A 26 -2.54 -12.87 4.93
C GLU A 26 -1.52 -12.66 3.81
N PRO A 27 -0.74 -11.60 3.86
CA PRO A 27 0.24 -11.36 2.83
C PRO A 27 1.30 -12.47 2.85
N ASN A 28 1.55 -12.99 1.69
CA ASN A 28 2.68 -13.88 1.48
C ASN A 28 3.91 -13.01 1.27
N GLU A 29 4.92 -13.18 2.11
CA GLU A 29 6.17 -12.42 1.98
C GLU A 29 6.74 -12.46 0.58
N SER A 30 6.58 -13.60 -0.11
CA SER A 30 7.06 -13.76 -1.46
C SER A 30 6.37 -12.83 -2.46
N GLU A 31 5.21 -12.26 -2.12
CA GLU A 31 4.47 -11.35 -2.98
C GLU A 31 4.77 -9.87 -2.71
N ILE A 32 5.53 -9.56 -1.66
CA ILE A 32 5.99 -8.19 -1.42
C ILE A 32 7.24 -7.94 -2.26
N ARG A 33 7.01 -7.76 -3.53
CA ARG A 33 8.03 -7.61 -4.56
C ARG A 33 7.45 -6.87 -5.77
N PRO A 34 8.29 -6.40 -6.69
CA PRO A 34 7.79 -5.87 -7.95
C PRO A 34 6.90 -6.90 -8.65
N GLY A 35 5.74 -6.47 -9.12
CA GLY A 35 4.78 -7.33 -9.81
C GLY A 35 4.06 -8.34 -8.93
N GLY A 36 4.25 -8.30 -7.61
CA GLY A 36 3.61 -9.25 -6.69
C GLY A 36 2.09 -9.10 -6.64
N ASN A 37 1.40 -10.17 -6.27
CA ASN A 37 -0.05 -10.15 -6.13
C ASN A 37 -0.45 -10.01 -4.66
N LEU A 38 -0.85 -8.81 -4.29
CA LEU A 38 -1.29 -8.45 -2.95
C LEU A 38 -2.77 -8.01 -2.95
N ALA A 39 -3.53 -8.43 -3.97
CA ALA A 39 -4.94 -8.10 -4.05
C ALA A 39 -5.70 -8.66 -2.85
N HIS A 40 -6.62 -7.85 -2.31
CA HIS A 40 -7.47 -8.21 -1.16
C HIS A 40 -6.69 -8.54 0.12
N THR A 41 -5.41 -8.20 0.20
CA THR A 41 -4.56 -8.51 1.35
C THR A 41 -4.76 -7.50 2.47
N ASN A 42 -4.66 -7.95 3.71
CA ASN A 42 -4.63 -7.06 4.87
C ASN A 42 -3.19 -6.63 5.15
N LEU A 43 -2.88 -5.40 4.80
CA LEU A 43 -1.59 -4.74 5.05
C LEU A 43 -1.77 -3.55 6.00
N SER A 44 -2.85 -3.53 6.78
CA SER A 44 -3.11 -2.42 7.69
C SER A 44 -2.01 -2.31 8.74
N GLY A 45 -1.49 -1.11 8.93
CA GLY A 45 -0.38 -0.84 9.84
C GLY A 45 0.95 -1.46 9.43
N ALA A 46 1.06 -2.01 8.23
CA ALA A 46 2.30 -2.62 7.76
C ALA A 46 3.39 -1.56 7.58
N ASN A 47 4.63 -1.94 7.87
CA ASN A 47 5.78 -1.14 7.50
C ASN A 47 6.28 -1.58 6.12
N LEU A 48 5.92 -0.80 5.11
CA LEU A 48 6.32 -1.00 3.71
C LEU A 48 7.24 0.14 3.24
N SER A 49 7.86 0.83 4.20
CA SER A 49 8.77 1.93 3.87
C SER A 49 9.96 1.42 3.04
N ASN A 50 10.37 2.21 2.05
CA ASN A 50 11.47 1.89 1.14
C ASN A 50 11.29 0.59 0.33
N THR A 51 10.08 0.05 0.26
CA THR A 51 9.79 -1.19 -0.45
C THR A 51 9.51 -0.93 -1.92
N ASN A 52 10.03 -1.78 -2.79
CA ASN A 52 9.71 -1.73 -4.21
C ASN A 52 8.49 -2.61 -4.52
N LEU A 53 7.36 -1.96 -4.73
CA LEU A 53 6.07 -2.56 -5.11
C LEU A 53 5.65 -2.13 -6.52
N SER A 54 6.62 -1.75 -7.35
CA SER A 54 6.31 -1.37 -8.73
C SER A 54 5.60 -2.50 -9.47
N ASN A 55 4.58 -2.16 -10.25
CA ASN A 55 3.76 -3.12 -10.99
C ASN A 55 2.97 -4.13 -10.11
N ALA A 56 3.00 -3.99 -8.79
CA ALA A 56 2.28 -4.92 -7.90
C ALA A 56 0.76 -4.74 -8.03
N ASN A 57 0.03 -5.82 -7.78
CA ASN A 57 -1.42 -5.78 -7.71
C ASN A 57 -1.87 -5.62 -6.26
N LEU A 58 -2.30 -4.43 -5.90
CA LEU A 58 -2.84 -4.07 -4.58
C LEU A 58 -4.34 -3.78 -4.65
N ASN A 59 -5.02 -4.32 -5.64
CA ASN A 59 -6.45 -4.10 -5.80
C ASN A 59 -7.22 -4.51 -4.55
N ARG A 60 -7.99 -3.58 -4.00
CA ARG A 60 -8.77 -3.80 -2.77
C ARG A 60 -7.95 -4.21 -1.54
N ALA A 61 -6.65 -3.95 -1.55
CA ALA A 61 -5.82 -4.18 -0.36
C ALA A 61 -6.21 -3.22 0.76
N ASP A 62 -6.13 -3.68 1.99
CA ASP A 62 -6.26 -2.83 3.17
C ASP A 62 -4.87 -2.32 3.55
N LEU A 63 -4.61 -1.06 3.26
CA LEU A 63 -3.37 -0.35 3.58
C LEU A 63 -3.60 0.73 4.64
N ASN A 64 -4.66 0.58 5.41
CA ASN A 64 -5.04 1.55 6.44
C ASN A 64 -3.87 1.76 7.42
N ARG A 65 -3.41 2.99 7.55
CA ARG A 65 -2.29 3.35 8.42
C ARG A 65 -0.96 2.64 8.10
N ALA A 66 -0.80 2.11 6.90
CA ALA A 66 0.47 1.52 6.49
C ALA A 66 1.53 2.62 6.34
N ASP A 67 2.77 2.29 6.69
CA ASP A 67 3.92 3.15 6.42
C ASP A 67 4.49 2.80 5.06
N MET A 68 4.29 3.69 4.09
CA MET A 68 4.75 3.52 2.71
C MET A 68 5.73 4.64 2.32
N ASN A 69 6.39 5.20 3.32
CA ASN A 69 7.38 6.25 3.13
C ASN A 69 8.48 5.77 2.16
N HIS A 70 8.74 6.54 1.11
CA HIS A 70 9.71 6.21 0.05
C HIS A 70 9.42 4.90 -0.71
N ALA A 71 8.21 4.33 -0.61
CA ALA A 71 7.87 3.14 -1.37
C ALA A 71 7.75 3.45 -2.87
N ASP A 72 8.16 2.50 -3.70
CA ASP A 72 7.93 2.59 -5.15
C ASP A 72 6.66 1.83 -5.51
N LEU A 73 5.62 2.56 -5.86
CA LEU A 73 4.31 2.05 -6.29
C LEU A 73 4.05 2.38 -7.77
N SER A 74 5.10 2.67 -8.52
CA SER A 74 4.94 3.01 -9.93
C SER A 74 4.27 1.87 -10.70
N ASN A 75 3.28 2.21 -11.53
CA ASN A 75 2.46 1.26 -12.28
C ASN A 75 1.69 0.24 -11.41
N ALA A 76 1.66 0.38 -10.10
CA ALA A 76 0.92 -0.54 -9.23
C ALA A 76 -0.60 -0.34 -9.39
N ASN A 77 -1.36 -1.40 -9.21
CA ASN A 77 -2.81 -1.33 -9.20
C ASN A 77 -3.32 -1.17 -7.77
N LEU A 78 -3.67 0.05 -7.40
CA LEU A 78 -4.25 0.40 -6.10
C LEU A 78 -5.77 0.63 -6.19
N SER A 79 -6.41 0.17 -7.26
CA SER A 79 -7.84 0.39 -7.44
C SER A 79 -8.63 -0.16 -6.25
N ARG A 80 -9.48 0.70 -5.68
CA ARG A 80 -10.32 0.37 -4.52
C ARG A 80 -9.54 -0.01 -3.26
N ALA A 81 -8.25 0.27 -3.20
CA ALA A 81 -7.47 0.08 -1.98
C ALA A 81 -7.85 1.11 -0.92
N ASP A 82 -7.71 0.74 0.35
CA ASP A 82 -7.94 1.64 1.48
C ASP A 82 -6.60 2.08 2.07
N LEU A 83 -6.25 3.35 1.83
CA LEU A 83 -5.03 3.97 2.34
C LEU A 83 -5.32 5.02 3.43
N LYS A 84 -6.47 4.94 4.07
CA LYS A 84 -6.82 5.92 5.10
C LYS A 84 -5.73 5.96 6.19
N GLY A 85 -5.20 7.15 6.45
CA GLY A 85 -4.17 7.35 7.47
C GLY A 85 -2.79 6.80 7.10
N ALA A 86 -2.59 6.33 5.87
CA ALA A 86 -1.28 5.84 5.44
C ALA A 86 -0.26 6.98 5.32
N ASP A 87 1.01 6.66 5.47
CA ASP A 87 2.10 7.58 5.19
C ASP A 87 2.65 7.31 3.79
N LEU A 88 2.40 8.23 2.88
CA LEU A 88 2.89 8.17 1.50
C LEU A 88 4.02 9.17 1.23
N SER A 89 4.66 9.68 2.29
CA SER A 89 5.76 10.64 2.13
C SER A 89 6.79 10.11 1.17
N GLU A 90 7.13 10.91 0.15
CA GLU A 90 8.14 10.56 -0.85
C GLU A 90 7.86 9.26 -1.63
N ALA A 91 6.66 8.68 -1.52
CA ALA A 91 6.29 7.50 -2.30
C ALA A 91 6.12 7.87 -3.78
N ASN A 92 6.48 6.95 -4.66
CA ASN A 92 6.33 7.12 -6.11
C ASN A 92 5.08 6.38 -6.59
N LEU A 93 4.04 7.12 -6.96
CA LEU A 93 2.80 6.57 -7.53
C LEU A 93 2.68 6.87 -9.04
N ASN A 94 3.78 7.16 -9.71
CA ASN A 94 3.73 7.45 -11.14
C ASN A 94 3.06 6.32 -11.91
N LYS A 95 2.05 6.66 -12.72
CA LYS A 95 1.26 5.70 -13.51
C LYS A 95 0.52 4.64 -12.70
N ALA A 96 0.40 4.79 -11.39
CA ALA A 96 -0.41 3.88 -10.58
C ALA A 96 -1.90 4.01 -10.93
N PHE A 97 -2.66 2.93 -10.75
CA PHE A 97 -4.10 2.92 -10.97
C PHE A 97 -4.80 3.18 -9.64
N LEU A 98 -5.47 4.33 -9.53
CA LEU A 98 -6.04 4.82 -8.27
C LEU A 98 -7.58 4.88 -8.29
N ARG A 99 -8.23 4.21 -9.21
CA ARG A 99 -9.68 4.26 -9.33
C ARG A 99 -10.36 3.74 -8.07
N GLY A 100 -11.22 4.57 -7.47
CA GLY A 100 -11.97 4.17 -6.28
C GLY A 100 -11.14 4.04 -5.01
N ILE A 101 -9.93 4.58 -5.00
CA ILE A 101 -9.05 4.56 -3.84
C ILE A 101 -9.65 5.39 -2.70
N ASN A 102 -9.48 4.93 -1.46
CA ASN A 102 -9.70 5.75 -0.28
C ASN A 102 -8.33 6.18 0.27
N ALA A 103 -7.96 7.42 0.01
CA ALA A 103 -6.67 7.97 0.44
C ALA A 103 -6.91 9.30 1.16
N THR A 104 -7.52 9.19 2.33
CA THR A 104 -7.86 10.34 3.19
C THR A 104 -7.05 10.28 4.48
N ASN A 105 -6.90 11.43 5.13
CA ASN A 105 -6.15 11.55 6.39
C ASN A 105 -4.72 10.98 6.29
N LEU A 106 -4.09 11.21 5.15
CA LEU A 106 -2.71 10.76 4.92
C LEU A 106 -1.74 11.50 5.84
N ASN A 107 -0.71 10.80 6.31
CA ASN A 107 0.36 11.41 7.09
C ASN A 107 1.44 12.05 6.22
N GLY A 108 1.39 11.89 4.92
CA GLY A 108 2.31 12.51 3.98
C GLY A 108 1.87 12.30 2.55
N CYS A 109 2.31 13.19 1.69
CA CYS A 109 1.98 13.16 0.26
C CYS A 109 3.07 12.45 -0.54
N PRO A 110 2.70 11.72 -1.60
CA PRO A 110 3.69 11.12 -2.48
C PRO A 110 4.48 12.18 -3.24
N SER A 111 5.70 11.81 -3.64
CA SER A 111 6.56 12.68 -4.46
C SER A 111 6.12 12.70 -5.91
N SER A 112 5.38 11.70 -6.36
CA SER A 112 4.93 11.58 -7.74
C SER A 112 3.57 10.90 -7.78
N LEU A 113 2.69 11.42 -8.64
CA LEU A 113 1.30 10.96 -8.79
C LEU A 113 0.98 10.73 -10.27
N PRO A 114 -0.01 9.88 -10.58
CA PRO A 114 -0.50 9.77 -11.95
C PRO A 114 -1.09 11.08 -12.45
N SER A 115 -1.13 11.25 -13.75
CA SER A 115 -1.75 12.40 -14.38
C SER A 115 -3.19 12.58 -13.91
N GLY A 116 -3.56 13.81 -13.56
CA GLY A 116 -4.91 14.14 -13.10
C GLY A 116 -5.14 13.90 -11.61
N TRP A 117 -4.12 13.53 -10.85
CA TRP A 117 -4.22 13.38 -9.41
C TRP A 117 -3.36 14.40 -8.68
N VAL A 118 -3.85 14.86 -7.55
CA VAL A 118 -3.13 15.80 -6.67
C VAL A 118 -3.30 15.37 -5.22
N CYS A 119 -2.35 15.78 -4.38
CA CYS A 119 -2.45 15.58 -2.94
C CYS A 119 -2.80 16.92 -2.28
N GLU A 120 -3.99 17.02 -1.72
CA GLU A 120 -4.46 18.23 -1.05
C GLU A 120 -5.17 17.86 0.24
N ASN A 121 -4.97 18.68 1.29
CA ASN A 121 -5.62 18.48 2.59
C ASN A 121 -5.50 17.04 3.08
N SER A 122 -4.29 16.49 3.01
CA SER A 122 -4.00 15.11 3.41
C SER A 122 -4.86 14.05 2.67
N SER A 123 -5.20 14.30 1.43
CA SER A 123 -6.01 13.38 0.62
C SER A 123 -5.57 13.40 -0.84
N LEU A 124 -5.66 12.24 -1.48
CA LEU A 124 -5.48 12.16 -2.92
C LEU A 124 -6.82 12.39 -3.60
N ILE A 125 -6.86 13.37 -4.49
CA ILE A 125 -8.07 13.72 -5.24
C ILE A 125 -7.78 13.75 -6.73
N GLN A 126 -8.75 13.34 -7.51
CA GLN A 126 -8.67 13.40 -8.97
C GLN A 126 -9.21 14.74 -9.46
N ARG A 127 -8.48 15.36 -10.36
CA ARG A 127 -8.88 16.61 -11.00
C ARG A 127 -8.98 16.47 -12.51
#